data_eb010b3a3c4eb5a19e706497effae4b7
#
_entry.id   eb010b3a3c4eb5a19e706497effae4b7
#
_cell.length_a   1.000
_cell.length_b   1.000
_cell.length_c   1.000
_cell.angle_alpha   90.00
_cell.angle_beta   90.00
_cell.angle_gamma   90.00
#
_symmetry.space_group_name_H-M   'P 1'
#
loop_
_entity.id
_entity.type
_entity.pdbx_description
1 polymer ?
#
loop_
_entity_poly.entity_id
_entity_poly.type
_entity_poly.pdbx_seq_one_letter_code
_entity_poly.pdbx_strand_id
1 'polypeptide(L)'
;MTALIGRDLLSLADLSPTELQELLALATQLKSQQLNLRCHKVLGLLFSKASTRTRVSFTVAMYQLGGQVIDLNPNVTQVSRGEPVQDTARVLDRYLDILAIRTFAQQELETFANYAKIPVINALTDLEHPCQILADLLTVQESFGTLAGLTLTYVGDGNNVANSLLLGCALAGMNVRVAFPVGYEPDAGIVAQAKAIANNQTEVLLTNDPELATKDAQVLYTDVWASMGQEAEADNRLPIFQPYQISEQLLSLADPKAIVLHCLPAHRGEEITEEVIEGSQSRVWDQAENRLHAQKALLASILGADSE
;
A
#
# COMPACT_ATOMS: atom_id res chain seq x y z
N MET A 1 -13.23 13.75 10.60
CA MET A 1 -11.79 13.97 10.35
C MET A 1 -10.92 14.10 11.61
N THR A 2 -11.44 14.10 12.80
CA THR A 2 -10.67 14.29 14.06
C THR A 2 -10.01 13.01 14.60
N ALA A 3 -10.40 11.85 14.12
CA ALA A 3 -9.97 10.56 14.70
C ALA A 3 -8.49 10.21 14.48
N LEU A 4 -7.84 10.72 13.43
CA LEU A 4 -6.45 10.40 13.09
C LEU A 4 -5.43 11.48 13.46
N ILE A 5 -5.86 12.63 13.99
CA ILE A 5 -4.94 13.73 14.31
C ILE A 5 -3.88 13.26 15.32
N GLY A 6 -2.61 13.41 14.93
CA GLY A 6 -1.45 13.07 15.74
C GLY A 6 -1.19 11.58 15.92
N ARG A 7 -1.92 10.70 15.21
CA ARG A 7 -1.71 9.24 15.29
C ARG A 7 -0.70 8.76 14.25
N ASP A 8 0.00 7.69 14.59
CA ASP A 8 0.82 6.92 13.66
C ASP A 8 -0.08 6.08 12.73
N LEU A 9 0.47 5.73 11.56
CA LEU A 9 -0.03 4.67 10.69
C LEU A 9 1.11 3.69 10.39
N LEU A 10 1.31 2.70 11.25
CA LEU A 10 2.39 1.72 11.10
C LEU A 10 1.91 0.47 10.36
N SER A 11 0.62 0.18 10.44
CA SER A 11 -0.10 -0.93 9.82
C SER A 11 -1.48 -0.48 9.35
N LEU A 12 -2.05 -1.17 8.35
CA LEU A 12 -3.48 -0.98 8.04
C LEU A 12 -4.39 -1.41 9.19
N ALA A 13 -3.94 -2.34 10.02
CA ALA A 13 -4.68 -2.76 11.21
C ALA A 13 -4.83 -1.66 12.28
N ASP A 14 -4.10 -0.55 12.16
CA ASP A 14 -4.27 0.62 13.03
C ASP A 14 -5.55 1.41 12.72
N LEU A 15 -6.17 1.14 11.56
CA LEU A 15 -7.42 1.77 11.15
C LEU A 15 -8.64 0.92 11.52
N SER A 16 -9.69 1.58 11.91
CA SER A 16 -11.04 0.99 11.92
C SER A 16 -11.66 1.03 10.51
N PRO A 17 -12.68 0.19 10.22
CA PRO A 17 -13.43 0.26 8.97
C PRO A 17 -14.01 1.65 8.68
N THR A 18 -14.47 2.35 9.70
CA THR A 18 -15.01 3.71 9.57
C THR A 18 -13.93 4.72 9.18
N GLU A 19 -12.77 4.67 9.83
CA GLU A 19 -11.63 5.55 9.50
C GLU A 19 -11.11 5.32 8.08
N LEU A 20 -11.06 4.06 7.63
CA LEU A 20 -10.72 3.74 6.25
C LEU A 20 -11.72 4.37 5.27
N GLN A 21 -13.03 4.22 5.51
CA GLN A 21 -14.06 4.82 4.67
C GLN A 21 -13.97 6.35 4.64
N GLU A 22 -13.73 6.99 5.78
CA GLU A 22 -13.54 8.45 5.87
C GLU A 22 -12.30 8.91 5.07
N LEU A 23 -11.19 8.17 5.15
CA LEU A 23 -9.98 8.46 4.37
C LEU A 23 -10.23 8.36 2.86
N LEU A 24 -10.91 7.32 2.39
CA LEU A 24 -11.22 7.14 0.97
C LEU A 24 -12.20 8.21 0.47
N ALA A 25 -13.21 8.56 1.27
CA ALA A 25 -14.13 9.65 0.94
C ALA A 25 -13.41 11.00 0.85
N LEU A 26 -12.49 11.28 1.78
CA LEU A 26 -11.67 12.49 1.76
C LEU A 26 -10.75 12.50 0.52
N ALA A 27 -10.12 11.37 0.19
CA ALA A 27 -9.27 11.27 -1.00
C ALA A 27 -10.06 11.59 -2.29
N THR A 28 -11.28 11.07 -2.40
CA THR A 28 -12.20 11.37 -3.52
C THR A 28 -12.53 12.86 -3.61
N GLN A 29 -12.86 13.51 -2.48
CA GLN A 29 -13.17 14.96 -2.44
C GLN A 29 -11.95 15.81 -2.81
N LEU A 30 -10.76 15.44 -2.34
CA LEU A 30 -9.51 16.14 -2.67
C LEU A 30 -9.09 15.93 -4.12
N LYS A 31 -9.32 14.75 -4.70
CA LYS A 31 -9.08 14.44 -6.11
C LYS A 31 -9.99 15.25 -7.03
N SER A 32 -11.27 15.31 -6.71
CA SER A 32 -12.28 16.04 -7.49
C SER A 32 -12.27 17.57 -7.24
N GLN A 33 -11.34 18.06 -6.40
CA GLN A 33 -11.24 19.49 -6.03
C GLN A 33 -12.51 20.06 -5.37
N GLN A 34 -13.38 19.22 -4.82
CA GLN A 34 -14.54 19.65 -4.04
C GLN A 34 -14.16 20.20 -2.67
N LEU A 35 -12.95 19.87 -2.21
CA LEU A 35 -12.40 20.33 -0.95
C LEU A 35 -10.96 20.80 -1.16
N ASN A 36 -10.61 21.93 -0.57
CA ASN A 36 -9.26 22.46 -0.53
C ASN A 36 -8.82 22.56 0.92
N LEU A 37 -7.76 21.82 1.28
CA LEU A 37 -7.22 21.79 2.63
C LEU A 37 -5.80 22.31 2.65
N ARG A 38 -5.42 22.95 3.77
CA ARG A 38 -4.06 23.48 4.00
C ARG A 38 -3.51 23.04 5.35
N CYS A 39 -2.23 22.75 5.36
CA CYS A 39 -1.44 22.61 6.58
C CYS A 39 -0.04 23.16 6.30
N HIS A 40 0.41 24.14 7.03
CA HIS A 40 1.75 24.72 6.91
C HIS A 40 2.75 23.93 7.76
N LYS A 41 2.95 22.65 7.42
CA LYS A 41 3.69 21.66 8.16
C LYS A 41 4.87 21.12 7.35
N VAL A 42 5.82 20.46 8.02
CA VAL A 42 7.02 19.88 7.42
C VAL A 42 6.97 18.37 7.51
N LEU A 43 6.97 17.71 6.34
CA LEU A 43 7.07 16.26 6.20
C LEU A 43 8.53 15.86 6.00
N GLY A 44 9.02 14.93 6.80
CA GLY A 44 10.27 14.20 6.55
C GLY A 44 10.02 12.92 5.74
N LEU A 45 10.84 12.67 4.72
CA LEU A 45 10.86 11.39 4.01
C LEU A 45 12.17 10.67 4.33
N LEU A 46 12.13 9.63 5.16
CA LEU A 46 13.29 8.80 5.50
C LEU A 46 13.19 7.46 4.76
N PHE A 47 13.86 7.35 3.61
CA PHE A 47 13.73 6.21 2.70
C PHE A 47 15.06 5.49 2.52
N SER A 48 15.19 4.32 3.15
CA SER A 48 16.35 3.43 3.04
C SER A 48 16.36 2.60 1.75
N LYS A 49 15.22 2.53 1.04
CA LYS A 49 15.08 1.84 -0.25
C LYS A 49 14.76 2.86 -1.36
N ALA A 50 15.18 2.55 -2.59
CA ALA A 50 14.83 3.36 -3.75
C ALA A 50 13.30 3.46 -3.92
N SER A 51 12.81 4.63 -4.26
CA SER A 51 11.39 4.88 -4.47
C SER A 51 11.15 6.14 -5.28
N THR A 52 10.67 5.99 -6.49
CA THR A 52 10.24 7.14 -7.32
C THR A 52 8.81 7.55 -6.97
N ARG A 53 7.87 6.61 -7.09
CA ARG A 53 6.43 6.86 -6.91
C ARG A 53 6.09 7.39 -5.52
N THR A 54 6.53 6.72 -4.46
CA THR A 54 6.22 7.11 -3.09
C THR A 54 6.85 8.45 -2.73
N ARG A 55 8.11 8.68 -3.15
CA ARG A 55 8.80 9.96 -2.91
C ARG A 55 8.07 11.12 -3.59
N VAL A 56 7.76 10.98 -4.89
CA VAL A 56 7.09 12.03 -5.65
C VAL A 56 5.67 12.26 -5.15
N SER A 57 4.88 11.19 -4.92
CA SER A 57 3.49 11.33 -4.48
C SER A 57 3.36 11.99 -3.10
N PHE A 58 4.18 11.63 -2.12
CA PHE A 58 4.20 12.33 -0.81
C PHE A 58 4.65 13.79 -0.94
N THR A 59 5.69 14.05 -1.76
CA THR A 59 6.18 15.40 -1.97
C THR A 59 5.09 16.29 -2.59
N VAL A 60 4.45 15.82 -3.65
CA VAL A 60 3.38 16.58 -4.32
C VAL A 60 2.16 16.72 -3.43
N ALA A 61 1.77 15.67 -2.69
CA ALA A 61 0.67 15.71 -1.73
C ALA A 61 0.89 16.81 -0.69
N MET A 62 2.08 16.85 -0.10
CA MET A 62 2.41 17.85 0.93
C MET A 62 2.46 19.28 0.37
N TYR A 63 3.03 19.48 -0.84
CA TYR A 63 3.00 20.79 -1.51
C TYR A 63 1.59 21.26 -1.82
N GLN A 64 0.71 20.37 -2.25
CA GLN A 64 -0.70 20.69 -2.48
C GLN A 64 -1.45 21.05 -1.20
N LEU A 65 -0.99 20.58 -0.05
CA LEU A 65 -1.50 20.99 1.27
C LEU A 65 -0.82 22.27 1.80
N GLY A 66 0.04 22.93 1.01
CA GLY A 66 0.75 24.14 1.42
C GLY A 66 1.91 23.91 2.38
N GLY A 67 2.30 22.66 2.61
CA GLY A 67 3.42 22.30 3.48
C GLY A 67 4.74 22.18 2.71
N GLN A 68 5.76 21.69 3.41
CA GLN A 68 7.11 21.50 2.88
C GLN A 68 7.60 20.07 3.10
N VAL A 69 8.62 19.66 2.33
CA VAL A 69 9.18 18.30 2.41
C VAL A 69 10.69 18.38 2.57
N ILE A 70 11.21 17.62 3.50
CA ILE A 70 12.65 17.35 3.66
C ILE A 70 12.91 15.90 3.30
N ASP A 71 13.71 15.68 2.26
CA ASP A 71 14.13 14.37 1.82
C ASP A 71 15.40 13.95 2.57
N LEU A 72 15.27 12.97 3.46
CA LEU A 72 16.31 12.44 4.31
C LEU A 72 16.91 11.17 3.65
N ASN A 73 17.85 11.38 2.74
CA ASN A 73 18.56 10.25 2.13
C ASN A 73 19.53 9.63 3.17
N PRO A 74 19.36 8.36 3.59
CA PRO A 74 20.23 7.73 4.57
C PRO A 74 21.70 7.78 4.21
N ASN A 75 22.06 7.72 2.92
CA ASN A 75 23.45 7.72 2.47
C ASN A 75 24.19 9.04 2.73
N VAL A 76 23.49 10.13 3.00
CA VAL A 76 24.07 11.47 3.30
C VAL A 76 23.68 11.97 4.68
N THR A 77 23.04 11.13 5.51
CA THR A 77 22.71 11.40 6.90
C THR A 77 23.58 10.59 7.86
N GLN A 78 23.50 10.87 9.16
CA GLN A 78 24.27 10.15 10.17
C GLN A 78 23.79 8.70 10.35
N VAL A 79 22.61 8.34 9.88
CA VAL A 79 22.07 6.96 9.86
C VAL A 79 23.07 6.00 9.20
N SER A 80 23.67 6.39 8.07
CA SER A 80 24.70 5.57 7.39
C SER A 80 26.01 5.42 8.17
N ARG A 81 26.20 6.23 9.21
CA ARG A 81 27.38 6.18 10.09
C ARG A 81 27.11 5.45 11.41
N GLY A 82 25.96 4.79 11.52
CA GLY A 82 25.60 4.00 12.70
C GLY A 82 24.97 4.80 13.83
N GLU A 83 24.38 5.99 13.55
CA GLU A 83 23.56 6.68 14.54
C GLU A 83 22.38 5.80 14.94
N PRO A 84 22.16 5.57 16.25
CA PRO A 84 21.04 4.78 16.71
C PRO A 84 19.69 5.37 16.26
N VAL A 85 18.74 4.50 15.87
CA VAL A 85 17.39 4.90 15.44
C VAL A 85 16.71 5.82 16.46
N GLN A 86 16.88 5.52 17.75
CA GLN A 86 16.30 6.31 18.84
C GLN A 86 16.81 7.75 18.90
N ASP A 87 18.07 7.97 18.57
CA ASP A 87 18.67 9.30 18.60
C ASP A 87 18.24 10.10 17.37
N THR A 88 18.27 9.47 16.20
CA THR A 88 17.71 10.06 14.97
C THR A 88 16.24 10.44 15.18
N ALA A 89 15.40 9.56 15.77
CA ALA A 89 13.99 9.83 16.04
C ALA A 89 13.80 11.06 16.94
N ARG A 90 14.53 11.16 18.05
CA ARG A 90 14.46 12.29 19.00
C ARG A 90 14.92 13.61 18.40
N VAL A 91 15.87 13.59 17.46
CA VAL A 91 16.34 14.79 16.78
C VAL A 91 15.31 15.24 15.75
N LEU A 92 14.81 14.32 14.90
CA LEU A 92 13.82 14.63 13.88
C LEU A 92 12.49 15.11 14.49
N ASP A 93 12.10 14.59 15.65
CA ASP A 93 10.97 15.06 16.46
C ASP A 93 10.99 16.58 16.79
N ARG A 94 12.17 17.21 16.73
CA ARG A 94 12.35 18.65 17.01
C ARG A 94 12.25 19.52 15.76
N TYR A 95 12.29 18.94 14.58
CA TYR A 95 12.40 19.67 13.32
C TYR A 95 11.21 19.46 12.39
N LEU A 96 10.51 18.31 12.53
CA LEU A 96 9.46 17.89 11.63
C LEU A 96 8.10 17.85 12.35
N ASP A 97 7.04 17.88 11.57
CA ASP A 97 5.67 17.72 12.07
C ASP A 97 5.13 16.30 11.83
N ILE A 98 5.71 15.57 10.87
CA ILE A 98 5.34 14.20 10.51
C ILE A 98 6.50 13.54 9.77
N LEU A 99 6.62 12.21 9.88
CA LEU A 99 7.67 11.43 9.26
C LEU A 99 7.07 10.27 8.47
N ALA A 100 7.42 10.13 7.19
CA ALA A 100 7.13 8.94 6.39
C ALA A 100 8.42 8.12 6.23
N ILE A 101 8.36 6.85 6.64
CA ILE A 101 9.52 5.95 6.66
C ILE A 101 9.32 4.82 5.67
N ARG A 102 10.34 4.57 4.83
CA ARG A 102 10.45 3.39 3.97
C ARG A 102 11.74 2.67 4.32
N THR A 103 11.61 1.51 4.93
CA THR A 103 12.74 0.73 5.45
C THR A 103 12.56 -0.77 5.18
N PHE A 104 13.43 -1.60 5.72
CA PHE A 104 13.33 -3.06 5.62
C PHE A 104 12.46 -3.61 6.76
N ALA A 105 12.96 -3.56 7.97
CA ALA A 105 12.33 -4.20 9.12
C ALA A 105 11.18 -3.35 9.69
N GLN A 106 10.03 -3.97 9.92
CA GLN A 106 8.89 -3.37 10.64
C GLN A 106 9.32 -2.87 12.02
N GLN A 107 10.18 -3.61 12.72
CA GLN A 107 10.70 -3.24 14.04
C GLN A 107 11.47 -1.91 14.07
N GLU A 108 12.15 -1.56 12.97
CA GLU A 108 12.84 -0.27 12.85
C GLU A 108 11.83 0.89 12.82
N LEU A 109 10.76 0.74 12.03
CA LEU A 109 9.65 1.68 11.95
C LEU A 109 8.98 1.87 13.33
N GLU A 110 8.68 0.78 14.02
CA GLU A 110 8.09 0.79 15.37
C GLU A 110 9.02 1.47 16.40
N THR A 111 10.33 1.27 16.24
CA THR A 111 11.31 1.95 17.08
C THR A 111 11.27 3.46 16.86
N PHE A 112 11.18 3.93 15.62
CA PHE A 112 10.99 5.35 15.34
C PHE A 112 9.73 5.90 16.01
N ALA A 113 8.59 5.24 15.84
CA ALA A 113 7.31 5.64 16.43
C ALA A 113 7.35 5.71 17.97
N ASN A 114 8.05 4.75 18.59
CA ASN A 114 8.19 4.72 20.05
C ASN A 114 9.03 5.87 20.64
N TYR A 115 9.96 6.44 19.86
CA TYR A 115 10.86 7.51 20.34
C TYR A 115 10.54 8.89 19.78
N ALA A 116 9.78 9.00 18.70
CA ALA A 116 9.23 10.24 18.19
C ALA A 116 7.90 10.58 18.89
N LYS A 117 7.57 11.86 18.97
CA LYS A 117 6.24 12.36 19.38
C LYS A 117 5.40 12.80 18.19
N ILE A 118 6.09 13.12 17.08
CA ILE A 118 5.43 13.41 15.80
C ILE A 118 4.89 12.11 15.20
N PRO A 119 3.79 12.16 14.45
CA PRO A 119 3.25 11.00 13.76
C PRO A 119 4.25 10.36 12.80
N VAL A 120 4.24 9.02 12.75
CA VAL A 120 5.04 8.21 11.84
C VAL A 120 4.13 7.45 10.88
N ILE A 121 4.42 7.53 9.59
CA ILE A 121 3.72 6.79 8.52
C ILE A 121 4.61 5.70 7.97
N ASN A 122 4.09 4.48 7.90
CA ASN A 122 4.67 3.38 7.14
C ASN A 122 4.52 3.64 5.64
N ALA A 123 5.57 4.13 5.00
CA ALA A 123 5.62 4.28 3.55
C ALA A 123 5.93 2.97 2.81
N LEU A 124 6.57 2.03 3.44
CA LEU A 124 6.77 0.62 3.12
C LEU A 124 7.75 -0.03 4.10
N THR A 125 7.44 -1.24 4.54
CA THR A 125 8.38 -2.20 5.14
C THR A 125 8.33 -3.54 4.41
N ASP A 126 9.15 -4.51 4.83
CA ASP A 126 9.07 -5.89 4.30
C ASP A 126 7.79 -6.60 4.77
N LEU A 127 7.13 -6.11 5.81
CA LEU A 127 5.86 -6.67 6.31
C LEU A 127 4.65 -6.08 5.60
N GLU A 128 4.61 -4.75 5.40
CA GLU A 128 3.43 -4.06 4.87
C GLU A 128 3.76 -2.88 3.94
N HIS A 129 2.77 -2.53 3.11
CA HIS A 129 2.76 -1.32 2.27
C HIS A 129 1.41 -0.56 2.38
N PRO A 130 1.03 -0.01 3.54
CA PRO A 130 -0.30 0.54 3.81
C PRO A 130 -0.72 1.62 2.82
N CYS A 131 0.20 2.56 2.49
CA CYS A 131 -0.07 3.65 1.56
C CYS A 131 -0.38 3.21 0.13
N GLN A 132 0.07 2.01 -0.27
CA GLN A 132 -0.31 1.42 -1.56
C GLN A 132 -1.77 0.99 -1.51
N ILE A 133 -2.15 0.26 -0.50
CA ILE A 133 -3.48 -0.33 -0.43
C ILE A 133 -4.58 0.73 -0.26
N LEU A 134 -4.30 1.84 0.40
CA LEU A 134 -5.23 2.98 0.42
C LEU A 134 -5.54 3.48 -1.01
N ALA A 135 -4.53 3.53 -1.88
CA ALA A 135 -4.71 3.92 -3.28
C ALA A 135 -5.42 2.84 -4.11
N ASP A 136 -5.13 1.58 -3.83
CA ASP A 136 -5.75 0.44 -4.50
C ASP A 136 -7.26 0.39 -4.22
N LEU A 137 -7.64 0.53 -2.95
CA LEU A 137 -9.04 0.57 -2.52
C LEU A 137 -9.77 1.79 -3.11
N LEU A 138 -9.10 2.96 -3.19
CA LEU A 138 -9.66 4.12 -3.87
C LEU A 138 -9.93 3.83 -5.36
N THR A 139 -8.99 3.15 -6.04
CA THR A 139 -9.12 2.79 -7.46
C THR A 139 -10.25 1.78 -7.69
N VAL A 140 -10.38 0.80 -6.80
CA VAL A 140 -11.49 -0.16 -6.83
C VAL A 140 -12.82 0.55 -6.62
N GLN A 141 -12.89 1.46 -5.63
CA GLN A 141 -14.10 2.24 -5.35
C GLN A 141 -14.49 3.13 -6.51
N GLU A 142 -13.55 3.77 -7.20
CA GLU A 142 -13.81 4.57 -8.40
C GLU A 142 -14.34 3.71 -9.56
N SER A 143 -13.84 2.47 -9.69
CA SER A 143 -14.21 1.57 -10.78
C SER A 143 -15.59 0.94 -10.59
N PHE A 144 -15.99 0.61 -9.36
CA PHE A 144 -17.22 -0.14 -9.07
C PHE A 144 -18.26 0.63 -8.24
N GLY A 145 -17.93 1.79 -7.69
CA GLY A 145 -18.81 2.59 -6.82
C GLY A 145 -18.96 2.06 -5.40
N THR A 146 -18.46 0.86 -5.11
CA THR A 146 -18.51 0.21 -3.79
C THR A 146 -17.27 -0.65 -3.59
N LEU A 147 -16.97 -0.98 -2.33
CA LEU A 147 -15.95 -1.98 -1.98
C LEU A 147 -16.59 -3.24 -1.41
N ALA A 148 -17.60 -3.08 -0.55
CA ALA A 148 -18.21 -4.18 0.16
C ALA A 148 -18.77 -5.25 -0.78
N GLY A 149 -18.42 -6.51 -0.52
CA GLY A 149 -18.87 -7.69 -1.26
C GLY A 149 -18.09 -7.98 -2.54
N LEU A 150 -17.21 -7.08 -3.01
CA LEU A 150 -16.32 -7.39 -4.13
C LEU A 150 -15.27 -8.41 -3.71
N THR A 151 -14.78 -9.17 -4.67
CA THR A 151 -13.68 -10.13 -4.50
C THR A 151 -12.43 -9.60 -5.19
N LEU A 152 -11.34 -9.42 -4.40
CA LEU A 152 -10.01 -9.17 -4.91
C LEU A 152 -9.19 -10.45 -4.83
N THR A 153 -8.57 -10.83 -5.94
CA THR A 153 -7.60 -11.92 -6.01
C THR A 153 -6.20 -11.37 -6.25
N TYR A 154 -5.30 -11.67 -5.32
CA TYR A 154 -3.87 -11.45 -5.50
C TYR A 154 -3.21 -12.75 -5.96
N VAL A 155 -2.36 -12.66 -7.00
CA VAL A 155 -1.65 -13.81 -7.58
C VAL A 155 -0.16 -13.49 -7.60
N GLY A 156 0.65 -14.26 -6.86
CA GLY A 156 2.10 -14.04 -6.79
C GLY A 156 2.72 -14.41 -5.45
N ASP A 157 3.77 -13.69 -5.05
CA ASP A 157 4.49 -13.89 -3.80
C ASP A 157 3.67 -13.38 -2.59
N GLY A 158 3.64 -14.12 -1.50
CA GLY A 158 3.00 -13.69 -0.23
C GLY A 158 3.76 -12.57 0.48
N ASN A 159 4.13 -11.53 -0.25
CA ASN A 159 4.96 -10.41 0.18
C ASN A 159 4.17 -9.34 0.99
N ASN A 160 4.80 -8.19 1.24
CA ASN A 160 4.22 -7.07 1.98
C ASN A 160 2.96 -6.47 1.30
N VAL A 161 2.84 -6.55 -0.03
CA VAL A 161 1.64 -6.10 -0.74
C VAL A 161 0.48 -7.08 -0.50
N ALA A 162 0.73 -8.39 -0.61
CA ALA A 162 -0.25 -9.42 -0.28
C ALA A 162 -0.72 -9.29 1.18
N ASN A 163 0.21 -9.08 2.12
CA ASN A 163 -0.08 -8.86 3.52
C ASN A 163 -1.01 -7.66 3.73
N SER A 164 -0.68 -6.52 3.13
CA SER A 164 -1.50 -5.32 3.26
C SER A 164 -2.85 -5.43 2.54
N LEU A 165 -2.94 -6.16 1.42
CA LEU A 165 -4.22 -6.44 0.74
C LEU A 165 -5.14 -7.28 1.63
N LEU A 166 -4.61 -8.28 2.34
CA LEU A 166 -5.37 -9.07 3.30
C LEU A 166 -6.06 -8.18 4.36
N LEU A 167 -5.30 -7.26 4.97
CA LEU A 167 -5.84 -6.34 5.96
C LEU A 167 -6.81 -5.32 5.35
N GLY A 168 -6.40 -4.68 4.25
CA GLY A 168 -7.19 -3.63 3.59
C GLY A 168 -8.53 -4.13 3.08
N CYS A 169 -8.58 -5.30 2.44
CA CYS A 169 -9.81 -5.91 1.97
C CYS A 169 -10.73 -6.29 3.14
N ALA A 170 -10.18 -6.87 4.21
CA ALA A 170 -10.96 -7.21 5.40
C ALA A 170 -11.60 -5.96 6.03
N LEU A 171 -10.84 -4.85 6.17
CA LEU A 171 -11.34 -3.58 6.67
C LEU A 171 -12.42 -2.96 5.77
N ALA A 172 -12.27 -3.12 4.45
CA ALA A 172 -13.20 -2.59 3.45
C ALA A 172 -14.46 -3.44 3.26
N GLY A 173 -14.57 -4.60 3.91
CA GLY A 173 -15.68 -5.53 3.70
C GLY A 173 -15.62 -6.25 2.34
N MET A 174 -14.44 -6.39 1.76
CA MET A 174 -14.18 -7.13 0.52
C MET A 174 -13.76 -8.56 0.83
N ASN A 175 -14.09 -9.47 -0.07
CA ASN A 175 -13.47 -10.79 -0.09
C ASN A 175 -12.04 -10.69 -0.63
N VAL A 176 -11.12 -11.43 -0.06
CA VAL A 176 -9.73 -11.48 -0.52
C VAL A 176 -9.27 -12.92 -0.70
N ARG A 177 -8.69 -13.19 -1.87
CA ARG A 177 -8.10 -14.48 -2.20
C ARG A 177 -6.65 -14.25 -2.59
N VAL A 178 -5.75 -15.05 -2.02
CA VAL A 178 -4.32 -14.98 -2.31
C VAL A 178 -3.86 -16.33 -2.85
N ALA A 179 -3.39 -16.34 -4.10
CA ALA A 179 -2.81 -17.50 -4.75
C ALA A 179 -1.29 -17.36 -4.83
N PHE A 180 -0.58 -18.33 -4.28
CA PHE A 180 0.89 -18.31 -4.16
C PHE A 180 1.49 -19.72 -4.31
N PRO A 181 2.75 -19.85 -4.76
CA PRO A 181 3.48 -21.11 -4.74
C PRO A 181 3.70 -21.61 -3.30
N VAL A 182 3.78 -22.92 -3.13
CA VAL A 182 4.15 -23.54 -1.83
C VAL A 182 5.50 -23.01 -1.36
N GLY A 183 5.57 -22.55 -0.11
CA GLY A 183 6.77 -21.94 0.50
C GLY A 183 6.87 -20.43 0.34
N TYR A 184 5.85 -19.78 -0.27
CA TYR A 184 5.77 -18.34 -0.49
C TYR A 184 4.46 -17.77 0.08
N GLU A 185 4.06 -18.28 1.24
CA GLU A 185 2.83 -17.89 1.94
C GLU A 185 2.93 -16.46 2.51
N PRO A 186 1.80 -15.72 2.57
CA PRO A 186 1.72 -14.48 3.36
C PRO A 186 2.05 -14.71 4.84
N ASP A 187 2.41 -13.65 5.54
CA ASP A 187 2.70 -13.71 6.99
C ASP A 187 1.50 -14.25 7.78
N ALA A 188 1.76 -15.28 8.59
CA ALA A 188 0.70 -15.98 9.34
C ALA A 188 0.01 -15.08 10.39
N GLY A 189 0.74 -14.12 10.97
CA GLY A 189 0.20 -13.14 11.91
C GLY A 189 -0.76 -12.18 11.22
N ILE A 190 -0.39 -11.68 10.05
CA ILE A 190 -1.24 -10.83 9.20
C ILE A 190 -2.50 -11.58 8.75
N VAL A 191 -2.35 -12.83 8.32
CA VAL A 191 -3.50 -13.69 7.94
C VAL A 191 -4.48 -13.85 9.11
N ALA A 192 -3.96 -14.09 10.32
CA ALA A 192 -4.79 -14.22 11.51
C ALA A 192 -5.52 -12.90 11.84
N GLN A 193 -4.84 -11.75 11.73
CA GLN A 193 -5.43 -10.43 11.92
C GLN A 193 -6.52 -10.14 10.88
N ALA A 194 -6.25 -10.40 9.60
CA ALA A 194 -7.22 -10.21 8.52
C ALA A 194 -8.50 -11.03 8.76
N LYS A 195 -8.35 -12.31 9.14
CA LYS A 195 -9.49 -13.17 9.50
C LYS A 195 -10.27 -12.66 10.71
N ALA A 196 -9.57 -12.11 11.71
CA ALA A 196 -10.22 -11.52 12.88
C ALA A 196 -11.02 -10.25 12.52
N ILE A 197 -10.47 -9.38 11.65
CA ILE A 197 -11.14 -8.19 11.13
C ILE A 197 -12.36 -8.58 10.28
N ALA A 198 -12.21 -9.55 9.38
CA ALA A 198 -13.27 -10.07 8.52
C ALA A 198 -14.44 -10.66 9.31
N ASN A 199 -14.18 -11.21 10.50
CA ASN A 199 -15.18 -11.73 11.45
C ASN A 199 -16.23 -12.63 10.78
N ASN A 200 -15.83 -13.49 9.86
CA ASN A 200 -16.67 -14.36 9.02
C ASN A 200 -17.72 -13.61 8.14
N GLN A 201 -17.60 -12.31 7.99
CA GLN A 201 -18.48 -11.53 7.09
C GLN A 201 -17.98 -11.50 5.66
N THR A 202 -16.66 -11.67 5.47
CA THR A 202 -15.99 -11.72 4.18
C THR A 202 -15.06 -12.93 4.10
N GLU A 203 -14.80 -13.39 2.87
CA GLU A 203 -13.89 -14.50 2.60
C GLU A 203 -12.43 -14.04 2.72
N VAL A 204 -11.60 -14.84 3.41
CA VAL A 204 -10.13 -14.76 3.38
C VAL A 204 -9.61 -16.13 2.97
N LEU A 205 -9.37 -16.31 1.67
CA LEU A 205 -8.91 -17.57 1.07
C LEU A 205 -7.42 -17.52 0.76
N LEU A 206 -6.70 -18.54 1.17
CA LEU A 206 -5.31 -18.80 0.78
C LEU A 206 -5.25 -20.11 0.00
N THR A 207 -4.62 -20.11 -1.16
CA THR A 207 -4.58 -21.30 -2.04
C THR A 207 -3.30 -21.34 -2.87
N ASN A 208 -2.94 -22.53 -3.34
CA ASN A 208 -1.88 -22.69 -4.35
C ASN A 208 -2.44 -22.81 -5.79
N ASP A 209 -3.75 -22.65 -5.95
CA ASP A 209 -4.44 -22.74 -7.24
C ASP A 209 -4.86 -21.33 -7.71
N PRO A 210 -4.14 -20.72 -8.68
CA PRO A 210 -4.46 -19.40 -9.18
C PRO A 210 -5.78 -19.35 -9.98
N GLU A 211 -6.19 -20.44 -10.63
CA GLU A 211 -7.46 -20.49 -11.37
C GLU A 211 -8.65 -20.46 -10.40
N LEU A 212 -8.58 -21.27 -9.34
CA LEU A 212 -9.58 -21.28 -8.27
C LEU A 212 -9.73 -19.89 -7.63
N ALA A 213 -8.61 -19.25 -7.32
CA ALA A 213 -8.62 -17.92 -6.70
C ALA A 213 -9.21 -16.84 -7.62
N THR A 214 -8.90 -16.92 -8.92
CA THR A 214 -9.30 -15.93 -9.93
C THR A 214 -10.78 -16.01 -10.31
N LYS A 215 -11.38 -17.19 -10.17
CA LYS A 215 -12.75 -17.43 -10.64
C LYS A 215 -13.75 -16.40 -10.10
N ASP A 216 -14.43 -15.71 -11.03
CA ASP A 216 -15.48 -14.71 -10.78
C ASP A 216 -15.00 -13.50 -9.92
N ALA A 217 -13.67 -13.26 -9.79
CA ALA A 217 -13.13 -12.13 -9.07
C ALA A 217 -13.33 -10.82 -9.83
N GLN A 218 -13.64 -9.72 -9.13
CA GLN A 218 -13.79 -8.39 -9.72
C GLN A 218 -12.47 -7.64 -9.84
N VAL A 219 -11.47 -8.00 -9.04
CA VAL A 219 -10.15 -7.36 -9.08
C VAL A 219 -9.07 -8.43 -9.11
N LEU A 220 -8.20 -8.38 -10.12
CA LEU A 220 -6.96 -9.16 -10.15
C LEU A 220 -5.80 -8.24 -9.81
N TYR A 221 -4.93 -8.72 -8.94
CA TYR A 221 -3.75 -7.99 -8.49
C TYR A 221 -2.51 -8.85 -8.54
N THR A 222 -1.38 -8.30 -8.97
CA THR A 222 -0.07 -8.93 -8.84
C THR A 222 1.02 -7.91 -8.52
N ASP A 223 2.17 -8.41 -8.12
CA ASP A 223 3.40 -7.68 -7.88
C ASP A 223 4.58 -8.52 -8.38
N VAL A 224 5.75 -7.90 -8.49
CA VAL A 224 6.99 -8.59 -8.90
C VAL A 224 7.25 -9.83 -8.05
N TRP A 225 7.71 -10.90 -8.67
CA TRP A 225 8.01 -12.17 -8.00
C TRP A 225 9.26 -12.14 -7.13
N ALA A 226 10.19 -11.22 -7.42
CA ALA A 226 11.35 -10.94 -6.58
C ALA A 226 11.27 -9.48 -6.11
N SER A 227 10.99 -9.30 -4.82
CA SER A 227 10.92 -7.98 -4.20
C SER A 227 12.31 -7.36 -4.05
N MET A 228 12.36 -6.05 -3.77
CA MET A 228 13.63 -5.33 -3.56
C MET A 228 14.45 -5.97 -2.43
N GLY A 229 15.69 -6.31 -2.75
CA GLY A 229 16.62 -7.04 -1.88
C GLY A 229 16.64 -8.55 -2.12
N GLN A 230 15.81 -9.07 -3.02
CA GLN A 230 15.74 -10.49 -3.41
C GLN A 230 16.15 -10.71 -4.87
N GLU A 231 16.75 -9.71 -5.52
CA GLU A 231 17.11 -9.75 -6.95
C GLU A 231 18.06 -10.92 -7.29
N ALA A 232 18.88 -11.34 -6.31
CA ALA A 232 19.76 -12.50 -6.46
C ALA A 232 19.02 -13.85 -6.57
N GLU A 233 17.75 -13.89 -6.17
CA GLU A 233 16.89 -15.08 -6.21
C GLU A 233 16.00 -15.10 -7.46
N ALA A 234 15.98 -14.04 -8.27
CA ALA A 234 15.04 -13.86 -9.37
C ALA A 234 15.03 -15.07 -10.35
N ASP A 235 16.21 -15.49 -10.80
CA ASP A 235 16.33 -16.63 -11.73
C ASP A 235 15.78 -17.94 -11.16
N ASN A 236 15.90 -18.15 -9.85
CA ASN A 236 15.39 -19.34 -9.18
C ASN A 236 13.86 -19.27 -8.97
N ARG A 237 13.30 -18.08 -8.84
CA ARG A 237 11.87 -17.85 -8.65
C ARG A 237 11.08 -17.98 -9.95
N LEU A 238 11.62 -17.58 -11.09
CA LEU A 238 10.94 -17.61 -12.40
C LEU A 238 10.20 -18.92 -12.68
N PRO A 239 10.82 -20.12 -12.65
CA PRO A 239 10.11 -21.36 -12.95
C PRO A 239 9.05 -21.72 -11.91
N ILE A 240 9.20 -21.28 -10.66
CA ILE A 240 8.25 -21.55 -9.57
C ILE A 240 7.00 -20.69 -9.73
N PHE A 241 7.17 -19.43 -10.11
CA PHE A 241 6.10 -18.46 -10.23
C PHE A 241 5.43 -18.42 -11.61
N GLN A 242 6.02 -19.03 -12.64
CA GLN A 242 5.44 -19.06 -13.99
C GLN A 242 3.94 -19.43 -14.04
N PRO A 243 3.42 -20.40 -13.25
CA PRO A 243 1.99 -20.70 -13.22
C PRO A 243 1.13 -19.60 -12.60
N TYR A 244 1.74 -18.60 -11.96
CA TYR A 244 1.08 -17.49 -11.26
C TYR A 244 1.15 -16.17 -12.05
N GLN A 245 1.44 -16.24 -13.36
CA GLN A 245 1.40 -15.07 -14.23
C GLN A 245 -0.04 -14.63 -14.49
N ILE A 246 -0.35 -13.35 -14.33
CA ILE A 246 -1.61 -12.77 -14.83
C ILE A 246 -1.51 -12.61 -16.34
N SER A 247 -2.03 -13.62 -17.04
CA SER A 247 -2.17 -13.68 -18.49
C SER A 247 -3.62 -13.42 -18.90
N GLU A 248 -3.86 -13.24 -20.19
CA GLU A 248 -5.22 -13.16 -20.76
C GLU A 248 -6.04 -14.42 -20.45
N GLN A 249 -5.39 -15.59 -20.43
CA GLN A 249 -6.06 -16.84 -20.06
C GLN A 249 -6.54 -16.82 -18.61
N LEU A 250 -5.69 -16.43 -17.66
CA LEU A 250 -6.08 -16.33 -16.24
C LEU A 250 -7.15 -15.24 -16.07
N LEU A 251 -6.97 -14.07 -16.67
CA LEU A 251 -7.93 -12.97 -16.62
C LEU A 251 -9.32 -13.37 -17.16
N SER A 252 -9.38 -14.26 -18.14
CA SER A 252 -10.67 -14.73 -18.71
C SER A 252 -11.53 -15.54 -17.73
N LEU A 253 -10.98 -16.02 -16.62
CA LEU A 253 -11.69 -16.72 -15.55
C LEU A 253 -12.34 -15.77 -14.53
N ALA A 254 -11.92 -14.51 -14.51
CA ALA A 254 -12.46 -13.49 -13.65
C ALA A 254 -13.84 -12.98 -14.14
N ASP A 255 -14.48 -12.10 -13.37
CA ASP A 255 -15.67 -11.39 -13.81
C ASP A 255 -15.39 -10.66 -15.14
N PRO A 256 -16.29 -10.68 -16.14
CA PRO A 256 -16.08 -9.98 -17.41
C PRO A 256 -15.82 -8.47 -17.27
N LYS A 257 -16.19 -7.86 -16.14
CA LYS A 257 -15.93 -6.46 -15.80
C LYS A 257 -14.73 -6.29 -14.87
N ALA A 258 -13.96 -7.37 -14.62
CA ALA A 258 -12.84 -7.32 -13.72
C ALA A 258 -11.83 -6.26 -14.16
N ILE A 259 -11.20 -5.63 -13.18
CA ILE A 259 -10.05 -4.74 -13.39
C ILE A 259 -8.76 -5.41 -12.93
N VAL A 260 -7.66 -4.97 -13.53
CA VAL A 260 -6.31 -5.45 -13.19
C VAL A 260 -5.52 -4.32 -12.56
N LEU A 261 -4.87 -4.63 -11.43
CA LEU A 261 -4.03 -3.74 -10.64
C LEU A 261 -2.62 -4.30 -10.52
N HIS A 262 -1.64 -3.40 -10.41
CA HIS A 262 -0.23 -3.69 -10.17
C HIS A 262 0.45 -2.47 -9.52
N CYS A 263 1.13 -2.65 -8.41
CA CYS A 263 1.74 -1.53 -7.67
C CYS A 263 2.93 -0.88 -8.38
N LEU A 264 3.44 -1.51 -9.45
CA LEU A 264 4.63 -1.09 -10.21
C LEU A 264 5.94 -1.02 -9.36
N PRO A 265 7.11 -1.29 -9.99
CA PRO A 265 7.35 -1.55 -11.41
C PRO A 265 6.86 -2.94 -11.82
N ALA A 266 6.47 -3.15 -13.07
CA ALA A 266 6.07 -4.44 -13.61
C ALA A 266 7.18 -5.03 -14.49
N HIS A 267 7.39 -6.35 -14.39
CA HIS A 267 8.24 -7.12 -15.30
C HIS A 267 7.35 -7.82 -16.32
N ARG A 268 7.09 -7.11 -17.43
CA ARG A 268 6.23 -7.61 -18.50
C ARG A 268 6.75 -8.91 -19.09
N GLY A 269 5.86 -9.92 -19.16
CA GLY A 269 6.22 -11.28 -19.55
C GLY A 269 6.63 -12.18 -18.38
N GLU A 270 6.80 -11.63 -17.17
CA GLU A 270 6.99 -12.38 -15.92
C GLU A 270 5.65 -12.46 -15.17
N GLU A 271 5.41 -11.64 -14.14
CA GLU A 271 4.19 -11.70 -13.32
C GLU A 271 2.92 -11.23 -14.03
N ILE A 272 3.07 -10.45 -15.11
CA ILE A 272 1.96 -9.94 -15.92
C ILE A 272 2.36 -9.86 -17.39
N THR A 273 1.44 -10.21 -18.29
CA THR A 273 1.71 -10.07 -19.74
C THR A 273 1.52 -8.62 -20.20
N GLU A 274 2.15 -8.29 -21.34
CA GLU A 274 2.02 -6.98 -22.00
C GLU A 274 0.56 -6.67 -22.33
N GLU A 275 -0.15 -7.67 -22.87
CA GLU A 275 -1.53 -7.56 -23.32
C GLU A 275 -2.48 -7.25 -22.15
N VAL A 276 -2.22 -7.79 -20.97
CA VAL A 276 -3.04 -7.55 -19.80
C VAL A 276 -2.77 -6.17 -19.21
N ILE A 277 -1.51 -5.79 -19.01
CA ILE A 277 -1.18 -4.50 -18.39
C ILE A 277 -1.56 -3.30 -19.28
N GLU A 278 -1.52 -3.45 -20.60
CA GLU A 278 -1.96 -2.43 -21.57
C GLU A 278 -3.42 -2.60 -21.99
N GLY A 279 -4.08 -3.65 -21.51
CA GLY A 279 -5.45 -3.98 -21.86
C GLY A 279 -6.48 -3.01 -21.27
N SER A 280 -7.71 -3.05 -21.81
CA SER A 280 -8.81 -2.16 -21.40
C SER A 280 -9.30 -2.36 -19.95
N GLN A 281 -8.99 -3.50 -19.35
CA GLN A 281 -9.30 -3.82 -17.95
C GLN A 281 -8.23 -3.32 -16.97
N SER A 282 -7.05 -2.93 -17.46
CA SER A 282 -5.98 -2.36 -16.63
C SER A 282 -6.40 -1.01 -16.01
N ARG A 283 -6.14 -0.86 -14.72
CA ARG A 283 -6.28 0.40 -13.97
C ARG A 283 -4.96 0.80 -13.29
N VAL A 284 -3.86 0.27 -13.78
CA VAL A 284 -2.53 0.45 -13.19
C VAL A 284 -2.12 1.93 -13.14
N TRP A 285 -2.49 2.70 -14.16
CA TRP A 285 -2.16 4.12 -14.22
C TRP A 285 -3.03 4.97 -13.30
N ASP A 286 -4.33 4.67 -13.23
CA ASP A 286 -5.26 5.29 -12.28
C ASP A 286 -4.86 4.97 -10.84
N GLN A 287 -4.46 3.72 -10.59
CA GLN A 287 -3.91 3.25 -9.31
C GLN A 287 -2.64 4.03 -8.91
N ALA A 288 -1.74 4.23 -9.85
CA ALA A 288 -0.51 5.01 -9.62
C ALA A 288 -0.82 6.48 -9.30
N GLU A 289 -1.77 7.10 -9.99
CA GLU A 289 -2.26 8.45 -9.69
C GLU A 289 -2.90 8.51 -8.30
N ASN A 290 -3.72 7.54 -7.93
CA ASN A 290 -4.42 7.49 -6.66
C ASN A 290 -3.48 7.41 -5.43
N ARG A 291 -2.21 7.05 -5.63
CA ARG A 291 -1.17 7.19 -4.60
C ARG A 291 -1.06 8.63 -4.08
N LEU A 292 -1.13 9.60 -4.98
CA LEU A 292 -1.12 11.01 -4.61
C LEU A 292 -2.33 11.38 -3.75
N HIS A 293 -3.53 11.00 -4.20
CA HIS A 293 -4.78 11.41 -3.55
C HIS A 293 -4.99 10.72 -2.20
N ALA A 294 -4.69 9.42 -2.11
CA ALA A 294 -4.76 8.68 -0.85
C ALA A 294 -3.75 9.20 0.19
N GLN A 295 -2.49 9.46 -0.22
CA GLN A 295 -1.47 10.00 0.67
C GLN A 295 -1.79 11.45 1.08
N LYS A 296 -2.37 12.25 0.19
CA LYS A 296 -2.84 13.61 0.52
C LYS A 296 -3.93 13.58 1.58
N ALA A 297 -4.90 12.69 1.45
CA ALA A 297 -5.95 12.51 2.45
C ALA A 297 -5.40 12.03 3.80
N LEU A 298 -4.46 11.09 3.78
CA LEU A 298 -3.79 10.59 4.98
C LEU A 298 -3.03 11.71 5.71
N LEU A 299 -2.20 12.48 4.99
CA LEU A 299 -1.47 13.61 5.54
C LEU A 299 -2.42 14.65 6.12
N ALA A 300 -3.46 15.03 5.39
CA ALA A 300 -4.45 15.99 5.83
C ALA A 300 -5.16 15.55 7.11
N SER A 301 -5.52 14.27 7.22
CA SER A 301 -6.19 13.71 8.39
C SER A 301 -5.29 13.65 9.63
N ILE A 302 -4.03 13.25 9.47
CA ILE A 302 -3.07 13.13 10.59
C ILE A 302 -2.61 14.51 11.06
N LEU A 303 -2.39 15.45 10.15
CA LEU A 303 -1.92 16.81 10.47
C LEU A 303 -3.04 17.76 10.87
N GLY A 304 -4.30 17.36 10.77
CA GLY A 304 -5.43 18.22 11.06
C GLY A 304 -5.51 19.42 10.12
N ALA A 305 -5.40 19.17 8.80
CA ALA A 305 -5.47 20.23 7.80
C ALA A 305 -6.86 20.90 7.80
N ASP A 306 -6.88 22.22 7.70
CA ASP A 306 -8.09 23.05 7.74
C ASP A 306 -8.51 23.47 6.33
N SER A 307 -9.80 23.77 6.16
CA SER A 307 -10.33 24.37 4.94
C SER A 307 -9.82 25.79 4.80
N GLU A 308 -9.43 26.18 3.59
CA GLU A 308 -9.08 27.55 3.24
C GLU A 308 -10.31 28.46 3.28
#